data_eb83aedac76295e9ba0b19516538d8ea
#
_entry.id   eb83aedac76295e9ba0b19516538d8ea
#
_cell.length_a   1.000
_cell.length_b   1.000
_cell.length_c   1.000
_cell.angle_alpha   90.00
_cell.angle_beta   90.00
_cell.angle_gamma   90.00
#
_symmetry.space_group_name_H-M   'P 1'
#
loop_
_entity.id
_entity.type
_entity.pdbx_description
1 polymer ?
#
loop_
_entity_poly.entity_id
_entity_poly.type
_entity_poly.pdbx_seq_one_letter_code
_entity_poly.pdbx_strand_id
1 'polypeptide(L)' 'MNIDTFVIRVDASERIGLGHLNRCLLIANFIKKKGFFVVFITEQPLSQSIIKSKNFQCLKINKEGNIERLDF' A
#
# COMPACT_ATOMS: atom_id res chain seq x y z
N MET A 1 -7.45 -23.89 -2.41
CA MET A 1 -7.58 -22.79 -3.37
C MET A 1 -6.53 -21.75 -3.06
N ASN A 2 -5.67 -21.47 -4.01
CA ASN A 2 -4.61 -20.49 -3.81
C ASN A 2 -5.12 -19.11 -4.15
N ILE A 3 -5.01 -18.21 -3.19
CA ILE A 3 -5.34 -16.81 -3.40
C ILE A 3 -4.03 -16.05 -3.53
N ASP A 4 -3.81 -15.49 -4.70
CA ASP A 4 -2.61 -14.72 -4.94
C ASP A 4 -2.72 -13.36 -4.23
N THR A 5 -1.66 -13.01 -3.56
CA THR A 5 -1.54 -11.72 -2.89
C THR A 5 -0.44 -10.91 -3.56
N PHE A 6 -0.79 -9.71 -3.97
CA PHE A 6 0.17 -8.77 -4.55
C PHE A 6 0.63 -7.82 -3.45
N VAL A 7 1.93 -7.71 -3.30
CA VAL A 7 2.53 -6.79 -2.33
C VAL A 7 3.12 -5.62 -3.10
N ILE A 8 2.66 -4.42 -2.78
CA ILE A 8 3.12 -3.20 -3.44
C ILE A 8 3.83 -2.34 -2.41
N ARG A 9 5.12 -2.13 -2.61
CA ARG A 9 5.86 -1.17 -1.80
C ARG A 9 5.82 0.18 -2.46
N VAL A 10 5.39 1.19 -1.71
CA VAL A 10 5.32 2.55 -2.21
C VAL A 10 5.66 3.52 -1.10
N ASP A 11 6.50 4.48 -1.43
CA ASP A 11 6.87 5.55 -0.51
C ASP A 11 6.52 6.86 -1.20
N ALA A 12 5.54 7.56 -0.67
CA ALA A 12 5.15 8.87 -1.15
C ALA A 12 5.20 9.87 -0.02
N SER A 13 5.78 11.02 -0.28
CA SER A 13 5.87 12.12 0.66
C SER A 13 5.61 13.41 -0.10
N GLU A 14 5.52 14.51 0.62
CA GLU A 14 5.41 15.82 -0.03
C GLU A 14 6.58 16.07 -0.98
N ARG A 15 7.73 15.56 -0.65
CA ARG A 15 8.95 15.72 -1.42
C ARG A 15 8.96 14.89 -2.71
N ILE A 16 8.47 13.64 -2.62
CA ILE A 16 8.43 12.73 -3.76
C ILE A 16 7.21 12.99 -4.63
N GLY A 17 6.13 13.50 -4.00
CA GLY A 17 4.86 13.73 -4.66
C GLY A 17 3.94 12.53 -4.59
N LEU A 18 2.70 12.74 -4.97
CA LEU A 18 1.65 11.73 -4.88
C LEU A 18 1.38 10.98 -6.18
N GLY A 19 2.01 11.40 -7.28
CA GLY A 19 1.75 10.78 -8.59
C GLY A 19 2.04 9.30 -8.63
N HIS A 20 3.16 8.89 -8.03
CA HIS A 20 3.54 7.49 -7.98
C HIS A 20 2.55 6.66 -7.15
N LEU A 21 2.15 7.20 -6.00
CA LEU A 21 1.17 6.53 -5.14
C LEU A 21 -0.17 6.37 -5.87
N ASN A 22 -0.63 7.42 -6.55
CA ASN A 22 -1.88 7.37 -7.30
C ASN A 22 -1.85 6.30 -8.39
N ARG A 23 -0.73 6.16 -9.09
CA ARG A 23 -0.57 5.10 -10.09
C ARG A 23 -0.63 3.72 -9.47
N CYS A 24 0.02 3.54 -8.32
CA CYS A 24 -0.01 2.27 -7.60
C CYS A 24 -1.42 1.93 -7.15
N LEU A 25 -2.19 2.93 -6.70
CA LEU A 25 -3.58 2.72 -6.31
C LEU A 25 -4.47 2.31 -7.48
N LEU A 26 -4.25 2.89 -8.66
CA LEU A 26 -4.98 2.50 -9.86
C LEU A 26 -4.68 1.05 -10.24
N ILE A 27 -3.41 0.67 -10.21
CA ILE A 27 -2.99 -0.70 -10.48
C ILE A 27 -3.60 -1.66 -9.45
N ALA A 28 -3.58 -1.27 -8.18
CA ALA A 28 -4.13 -2.07 -7.10
C ALA A 28 -5.64 -2.29 -7.26
N ASN A 29 -6.37 -1.25 -7.67
CA ASN A 29 -7.80 -1.39 -7.96
C ASN A 29 -8.04 -2.40 -9.07
N PHE A 30 -7.24 -2.35 -10.12
CA PHE A 30 -7.35 -3.28 -11.23
C PHE A 30 -7.11 -4.71 -10.76
N ILE A 31 -6.06 -4.93 -9.97
CA ILE A 31 -5.72 -6.25 -9.43
C ILE A 31 -6.83 -6.77 -8.52
N LYS A 32 -7.36 -5.90 -7.66
CA LYS A 32 -8.44 -6.26 -6.75
C LYS A 32 -9.70 -6.68 -7.50
N LYS A 33 -10.03 -5.99 -8.58
CA LYS A 33 -11.18 -6.35 -9.42
C LYS A 33 -11.03 -7.71 -10.10
N LYS A 34 -9.80 -8.17 -10.28
CA LYS A 34 -9.53 -9.50 -10.82
C LYS A 34 -9.65 -10.61 -9.78
N GLY A 35 -9.94 -10.27 -8.54
CA GLY A 35 -10.14 -11.24 -7.47
C GLY A 35 -8.91 -11.54 -6.63
N PHE A 36 -7.86 -10.73 -6.73
CA PHE A 36 -6.65 -10.92 -5.96
C PHE A 36 -6.61 -10.01 -4.74
N PHE A 37 -5.85 -10.39 -3.74
CA PHE A 37 -5.57 -9.53 -2.60
C PHE A 37 -4.43 -8.58 -2.92
N VAL A 38 -4.52 -7.36 -2.38
CA VAL A 38 -3.46 -6.36 -2.50
C VAL A 38 -3.10 -5.86 -1.11
N VAL A 39 -1.81 -5.86 -0.81
CA VAL A 39 -1.28 -5.33 0.44
C VAL A 39 -0.22 -4.31 0.10
N PHE A 40 -0.34 -3.13 0.67
CA PHE A 40 0.66 -2.08 0.51
C PHE A 40 1.64 -2.12 1.67
N ILE A 41 2.89 -1.78 1.37
CA ILE A 41 3.94 -1.62 2.37
C ILE A 41 4.56 -0.25 2.19
N THR A 42 4.66 0.53 3.27
CA THR A 42 5.23 1.87 3.21
C THR A 42 5.83 2.28 4.55
N GLU A 43 6.84 3.16 4.49
CA GLU A 43 7.38 3.82 5.68
C GLU A 43 6.70 5.16 5.95
N GLN A 44 5.99 5.71 4.99
CA GLN A 44 5.52 7.09 5.03
C GLN A 44 4.11 7.19 5.61
N PRO A 45 3.93 8.01 6.67
CA PRO A 45 2.59 8.19 7.27
C PRO A 45 1.55 8.74 6.28
N LEU A 46 1.96 9.64 5.40
CA LEU A 46 1.06 10.19 4.40
C LEU A 46 0.53 9.10 3.47
N SER A 47 1.41 8.23 3.00
CA SER A 47 1.02 7.09 2.16
C SER A 47 0.06 6.18 2.89
N GLN A 48 0.32 5.89 4.16
CA GLN A 48 -0.56 5.05 4.98
C GLN A 48 -1.97 5.61 5.04
N SER A 49 -2.09 6.90 5.32
CA SER A 49 -3.40 7.55 5.42
C SER A 49 -4.18 7.44 4.12
N ILE A 50 -3.53 7.70 3.01
CA ILE A 50 -4.18 7.68 1.70
C ILE A 50 -4.58 6.26 1.32
N ILE A 51 -3.69 5.29 1.53
CA ILE A 51 -3.96 3.89 1.21
C ILE A 51 -5.15 3.37 2.02
N LYS A 52 -5.19 3.68 3.31
CA LYS A 52 -6.30 3.29 4.18
C LYS A 52 -7.62 3.92 3.74
N SER A 53 -7.57 5.20 3.32
CA SER A 53 -8.77 5.90 2.86
C SER A 53 -9.38 5.27 1.61
N LYS A 54 -8.58 4.52 0.85
CA LYS A 54 -9.03 3.79 -0.33
C LYS A 54 -9.39 2.35 -0.05
N ASN A 55 -9.47 1.97 1.23
CA ASN A 55 -9.87 0.63 1.68
C ASN A 55 -8.89 -0.47 1.29
N PHE A 56 -7.61 -0.14 1.23
CA PHE A 56 -6.56 -1.13 1.04
C PHE A 56 -5.86 -1.43 2.35
N GLN A 57 -5.39 -2.66 2.47
CA GLN A 57 -4.57 -3.06 3.60
C GLN A 57 -3.17 -2.49 3.44
N CYS A 58 -2.62 -1.98 4.54
CA CYS A 58 -1.30 -1.37 4.53
C CYS A 58 -0.49 -1.84 5.73
N LEU A 59 0.74 -2.22 5.49
CA LEU A 59 1.70 -2.56 6.52
C LEU A 59 2.78 -1.50 6.56
N LYS A 60 3.19 -1.14 7.76
CA LYS A 60 4.25 -0.16 7.96
C LYS A 60 5.58 -0.87 8.13
N ILE A 61 6.61 -0.39 7.45
CA ILE A 61 7.99 -0.81 7.68
C ILE A 61 8.68 0.26 8.52
N ASN A 62 9.33 -0.13 9.60
CA ASN A 62 10.11 0.80 10.40
C ASN A 62 11.51 1.00 9.79
N LYS A 63 12.30 1.90 10.40
CA LYS A 63 13.63 2.24 9.91
C LYS A 63 14.60 1.06 9.90
N GLU A 64 14.33 0.05 10.69
CA GLU A 64 15.17 -1.15 10.78
C GLU A 64 14.77 -2.22 9.77
N GLY A 65 13.75 -1.95 8.96
CA GLY A 65 13.27 -2.88 7.96
C GLY A 65 12.27 -3.90 8.49
N ASN A 66 11.84 -3.78 9.73
CA ASN A 66 10.84 -4.67 10.30
C ASN A 66 9.43 -4.19 9.97
N ILE A 67 8.56 -5.13 9.69
CA ILE A 67 7.18 -4.82 9.37
C ILE A 67 6.41 -4.60 10.69
N GLU A 68 5.78 -3.45 10.79
CA GLU A 68 4.87 -3.14 11.87
C GLU A 68 3.44 -3.27 11.37
N ARG A 69 2.64 -4.05 12.07
CA ARG A 69 1.24 -4.19 11.71
C ARG A 69 0.47 -2.96 12.18
N LEU A 70 -0.27 -2.36 11.25
CA LEU A 70 -1.13 -1.24 11.58
C LEU A 70 -2.47 -1.74 12.09
N ASP A 71 -2.98 -1.12 13.16
CA ASP A 71 -4.33 -1.37 13.63
C ASP A 71 -5.33 -0.60 12.76
N PHE A 72 -6.31 -1.31 12.32
CA PHE A 72 -7.37 -0.74 11.48
C PHE A 72 -8.66 -0.57 12.27
#